data_4a057635c4c7380ec1838c5cfb2d5197
#
_entry.id   4a057635c4c7380ec1838c5cfb2d5197
#
_cell.length_a   1.000
_cell.length_b   1.000
_cell.length_c   1.000
_cell.angle_alpha   90.00
_cell.angle_beta   90.00
_cell.angle_gamma   90.00
#
_symmetry.space_group_name_H-M   'P 1'
#
loop_
_entity.id
_entity.type
_entity.pdbx_description
1 polymer ?
#
loop_
_entity_poly.entity_id
_entity_poly.type
_entity_poly.pdbx_seq_one_letter_code
_entity_poly.pdbx_strand_id
1 'polypeptide(L)'
;MSKLIHARYTENGDSGWNGKAQAGDQTGNEVSVTEFYIAPWDFALRYYNWELAKEFVIIAKKLAGCVKVGYDQSQRNDLYKELKAYNFDVDKFILLGKKVETDCSVFIYACLCVLLPNLRSDKNAPTTDDMENFYKNKGFTVLKSGGYLNGKKNITGNIIVRAGHHTAIFQSDVDSVAKYPTEVDSALTIIAQAVLKGTFGNMPERKDKIYRAVQDKVNSLVM
;
A
#
# COMPACT_ATOMS: atom_id res chain seq x y z
N MET A 1 9.34 -16.77 -7.77
CA MET A 1 7.94 -16.94 -7.26
C MET A 1 7.49 -15.63 -6.61
N SER A 2 6.22 -15.29 -6.79
CA SER A 2 5.64 -14.08 -6.17
C SER A 2 5.66 -14.19 -4.66
N LYS A 3 5.72 -13.05 -3.98
CA LYS A 3 5.90 -12.98 -2.52
C LYS A 3 4.83 -12.14 -1.86
N LEU A 4 4.68 -12.31 -0.56
CA LEU A 4 3.89 -11.46 0.32
C LEU A 4 4.80 -10.80 1.33
N ILE A 5 4.53 -9.53 1.63
CA ILE A 5 5.17 -8.78 2.70
C ILE A 5 4.09 -8.42 3.70
N HIS A 6 4.21 -8.87 4.92
CA HIS A 6 3.16 -8.71 5.92
C HIS A 6 3.67 -8.80 7.36
N ALA A 7 2.88 -8.27 8.29
CA ALA A 7 2.98 -8.53 9.72
C ALA A 7 1.89 -9.54 10.10
N ARG A 8 2.19 -10.63 10.84
CA ARG A 8 1.26 -11.75 10.99
C ARG A 8 1.23 -12.50 12.30
N TYR A 9 2.33 -12.62 12.98
CA TYR A 9 2.44 -13.41 14.22
C TYR A 9 3.31 -12.68 15.22
N THR A 10 3.08 -12.92 16.51
CA THR A 10 4.02 -12.59 17.56
C THR A 10 5.21 -13.57 17.53
N GLU A 11 6.24 -13.28 18.28
CA GLU A 11 7.37 -14.18 18.51
C GLU A 11 6.94 -15.55 19.06
N ASN A 12 5.80 -15.61 19.74
CA ASN A 12 5.21 -16.87 20.26
C ASN A 12 4.29 -17.57 19.26
N GLY A 13 4.09 -17.00 18.07
CA GLY A 13 3.25 -17.56 17.01
C GLY A 13 1.74 -17.35 17.20
N ASP A 14 1.31 -16.49 18.11
CA ASP A 14 -0.10 -16.14 18.33
C ASP A 14 -0.50 -14.83 17.63
N SER A 15 -1.73 -14.38 17.84
CA SER A 15 -2.27 -13.16 17.22
C SER A 15 -1.91 -11.86 17.94
N GLY A 16 -1.22 -11.94 19.08
CA GLY A 16 -0.86 -10.77 19.86
C GLY A 16 -2.00 -10.10 20.64
N TRP A 17 -3.21 -10.67 20.67
CA TRP A 17 -4.34 -10.12 21.41
C TRP A 17 -4.16 -10.12 22.93
N ASN A 18 -3.27 -10.93 23.43
CA ASN A 18 -3.06 -11.10 24.87
C ASN A 18 -1.98 -10.15 25.45
N GLY A 19 -1.38 -9.29 24.64
CA GLY A 19 -0.36 -8.34 25.06
C GLY A 19 0.94 -8.98 25.56
N LYS A 20 1.23 -10.22 25.15
CA LYS A 20 2.44 -10.96 25.55
C LYS A 20 3.61 -10.76 24.60
N ALA A 21 3.37 -10.20 23.42
CA ALA A 21 4.41 -9.83 22.50
C ALA A 21 5.29 -8.70 23.07
N GLN A 22 6.56 -8.73 22.77
CA GLN A 22 7.53 -7.74 23.26
C GLN A 22 8.27 -7.10 22.10
N ALA A 23 8.22 -5.77 22.03
CA ALA A 23 8.83 -5.02 20.95
C ALA A 23 10.32 -5.36 20.80
N GLY A 24 10.70 -5.79 19.60
CA GLY A 24 12.08 -6.05 19.19
C GLY A 24 12.68 -7.36 19.63
N ASP A 25 11.88 -8.31 20.04
CA ASP A 25 12.29 -9.72 20.18
C ASP A 25 11.88 -10.55 18.95
N GLN A 26 11.70 -9.86 17.84
CA GLN A 26 11.29 -10.41 16.56
C GLN A 26 12.12 -11.64 16.15
N THR A 27 11.45 -12.75 15.88
CA THR A 27 12.06 -14.00 15.44
C THR A 27 12.32 -14.07 13.92
N GLY A 28 11.98 -13.03 13.17
CA GLY A 28 12.05 -12.98 11.71
C GLY A 28 10.80 -13.51 11.01
N ASN A 29 9.79 -13.95 11.75
CA ASN A 29 8.51 -14.42 11.22
C ASN A 29 7.36 -13.43 11.42
N GLU A 30 7.53 -12.48 12.31
CA GLU A 30 6.50 -11.52 12.72
C GLU A 30 6.17 -10.54 11.60
N VAL A 31 7.17 -9.76 11.17
CA VAL A 31 7.07 -8.89 9.99
C VAL A 31 8.06 -9.40 8.96
N SER A 32 7.56 -10.05 7.92
CA SER A 32 8.41 -10.86 7.06
C SER A 32 7.98 -10.85 5.60
N VAL A 33 8.89 -11.32 4.75
CA VAL A 33 8.65 -11.62 3.34
C VAL A 33 8.51 -13.12 3.18
N THR A 34 7.36 -13.57 2.71
CA THR A 34 7.06 -15.00 2.51
C THR A 34 6.72 -15.30 1.07
N GLU A 35 6.75 -16.56 0.66
CA GLU A 35 6.19 -16.98 -0.62
C GLU A 35 4.68 -16.69 -0.67
N PHE A 36 4.18 -16.38 -1.86
CA PHE A 36 2.74 -16.22 -2.05
C PHE A 36 2.01 -17.53 -1.73
N TYR A 37 0.92 -17.45 -0.99
CA TYR A 37 0.03 -18.56 -0.70
C TYR A 37 -1.42 -18.20 -1.01
N ILE A 38 -2.19 -19.21 -1.39
CA ILE A 38 -3.63 -19.05 -1.60
C ILE A 38 -4.33 -19.12 -0.25
N ALA A 39 -5.06 -18.06 0.08
CA ALA A 39 -5.96 -17.98 1.22
C ALA A 39 -7.34 -17.52 0.73
N PRO A 40 -8.39 -17.55 1.54
CA PRO A 40 -9.70 -17.02 1.17
C PRO A 40 -9.67 -15.46 1.18
N TRP A 41 -8.87 -14.89 0.27
CA TRP A 41 -8.79 -13.46 0.06
C TRP A 41 -10.11 -12.93 -0.50
N ASP A 42 -10.59 -11.78 -0.01
CA ASP A 42 -11.87 -11.19 -0.42
C ASP A 42 -11.69 -10.19 -1.56
N PHE A 43 -10.60 -9.41 -1.53
CA PHE A 43 -10.29 -8.42 -2.56
C PHE A 43 -8.81 -8.04 -2.58
N ALA A 44 -8.42 -7.35 -3.65
CA ALA A 44 -7.14 -6.65 -3.71
C ALA A 44 -7.39 -5.15 -3.89
N LEU A 45 -6.47 -4.35 -3.37
CA LEU A 45 -6.44 -2.90 -3.54
C LEU A 45 -5.25 -2.51 -4.41
N ARG A 46 -5.46 -1.63 -5.36
CA ARG A 46 -4.42 -1.12 -6.26
C ARG A 46 -4.37 0.39 -6.21
N TYR A 47 -3.19 0.94 -5.97
CA TYR A 47 -2.94 2.36 -6.17
C TYR A 47 -2.59 2.61 -7.64
N TYR A 48 -3.07 3.72 -8.20
CA TYR A 48 -2.94 4.01 -9.63
C TYR A 48 -1.52 4.40 -10.07
N ASN A 49 -0.63 4.77 -9.16
CA ASN A 49 0.73 5.20 -9.47
C ASN A 49 1.71 4.05 -9.29
N TRP A 50 2.26 3.56 -10.40
CA TRP A 50 3.18 2.43 -10.44
C TRP A 50 4.51 2.70 -9.71
N GLU A 51 5.07 3.90 -9.83
CA GLU A 51 6.34 4.22 -9.17
C GLU A 51 6.17 4.22 -7.66
N LEU A 52 5.08 4.81 -7.17
CA LEU A 52 4.75 4.75 -5.74
C LEU A 52 4.46 3.31 -5.28
N ALA A 53 3.86 2.46 -6.12
CA ALA A 53 3.63 1.06 -5.79
C ALA A 53 4.95 0.28 -5.62
N LYS A 54 5.96 0.56 -6.43
CA LYS A 54 7.31 0.00 -6.28
C LYS A 54 8.00 0.50 -5.00
N GLU A 55 7.96 1.80 -4.76
CA GLU A 55 8.53 2.38 -3.53
C GLU A 55 7.84 1.85 -2.28
N PHE A 56 6.52 1.64 -2.32
CA PHE A 56 5.77 1.02 -1.24
C PHE A 56 6.32 -0.36 -0.87
N VAL A 57 6.62 -1.20 -1.87
CA VAL A 57 7.23 -2.52 -1.65
C VAL A 57 8.65 -2.38 -1.07
N ILE A 58 9.45 -1.42 -1.55
CA ILE A 58 10.80 -1.17 -1.02
C ILE A 58 10.76 -0.79 0.45
N ILE A 59 9.86 0.14 0.83
CA ILE A 59 9.67 0.57 2.22
C ILE A 59 9.22 -0.60 3.08
N ALA A 60 8.22 -1.35 2.63
CA ALA A 60 7.71 -2.50 3.36
C ALA A 60 8.80 -3.56 3.59
N LYS A 61 9.66 -3.81 2.61
CA LYS A 61 10.80 -4.73 2.76
C LYS A 61 11.84 -4.24 3.76
N LYS A 62 12.16 -2.94 3.75
CA LYS A 62 13.08 -2.35 4.73
C LYS A 62 12.55 -2.55 6.15
N LEU A 63 11.25 -2.31 6.36
CA LEU A 63 10.62 -2.46 7.67
C LEU A 63 10.46 -3.93 8.08
N ALA A 64 10.14 -4.83 7.14
CA ALA A 64 10.09 -6.26 7.39
C ALA A 64 11.46 -6.86 7.74
N GLY A 65 12.54 -6.29 7.24
CA GLY A 65 13.92 -6.68 7.60
C GLY A 65 14.45 -6.00 8.86
N CYS A 66 13.66 -5.10 9.49
CA CYS A 66 14.10 -4.35 10.66
C CYS A 66 13.75 -5.10 11.95
N VAL A 67 14.78 -5.49 12.70
CA VAL A 67 14.62 -6.18 14.00
C VAL A 67 13.93 -5.35 15.09
N LYS A 68 13.66 -4.07 14.82
CA LYS A 68 12.94 -3.19 15.73
C LYS A 68 11.42 -3.23 15.54
N VAL A 69 10.93 -3.88 14.47
CA VAL A 69 9.51 -3.94 14.14
C VAL A 69 8.98 -5.34 14.38
N GLY A 70 8.16 -5.49 15.41
CA GLY A 70 7.50 -6.73 15.77
C GLY A 70 5.99 -6.70 15.49
N TYR A 71 5.28 -7.72 15.94
CA TYR A 71 3.85 -7.88 15.75
C TYR A 71 3.09 -8.03 17.08
N ASP A 72 2.22 -7.07 17.37
CA ASP A 72 1.22 -7.18 18.44
C ASP A 72 -0.04 -6.38 18.10
N GLN A 73 -1.21 -7.03 18.14
CA GLN A 73 -2.48 -6.37 17.87
C GLN A 73 -2.88 -5.38 18.98
N SER A 74 -2.45 -5.60 20.21
CA SER A 74 -2.74 -4.67 21.33
C SER A 74 -1.92 -3.38 21.24
N GLN A 75 -0.75 -3.43 20.61
CA GLN A 75 0.15 -2.30 20.39
C GLN A 75 0.24 -1.87 18.91
N ARG A 76 -0.77 -2.21 18.14
CA ARG A 76 -0.82 -2.08 16.68
C ARG A 76 -0.34 -0.76 16.08
N ASN A 77 -0.50 0.34 16.79
CA ASN A 77 -0.23 1.70 16.26
C ASN A 77 1.20 2.20 16.52
N ASP A 78 2.06 1.44 17.19
CA ASP A 78 3.33 1.99 17.67
C ASP A 78 4.32 2.22 16.52
N LEU A 79 4.36 1.35 15.50
CA LEU A 79 5.15 1.62 14.29
C LEU A 79 4.76 2.95 13.62
N TYR A 80 3.46 3.21 13.47
CA TYR A 80 2.98 4.46 12.88
C TYR A 80 3.40 5.68 13.72
N LYS A 81 3.22 5.62 15.04
CA LYS A 81 3.59 6.71 15.95
C LYS A 81 5.10 7.00 15.89
N GLU A 82 5.91 5.94 15.85
CA GLU A 82 7.35 6.09 15.80
C GLU A 82 7.84 6.64 14.46
N LEU A 83 7.33 6.14 13.33
CA LEU A 83 7.61 6.73 12.01
C LEU A 83 7.21 8.20 11.94
N LYS A 84 6.06 8.57 12.54
CA LYS A 84 5.62 9.96 12.63
C LYS A 84 6.60 10.81 13.42
N ALA A 85 7.17 10.30 14.51
CA ALA A 85 8.17 11.03 15.31
C ALA A 85 9.45 11.34 14.51
N TYR A 86 9.77 10.53 13.51
CA TYR A 86 10.87 10.76 12.55
C TYR A 86 10.42 11.41 11.24
N ASN A 87 9.25 12.05 11.20
CA ASN A 87 8.67 12.67 9.99
C ASN A 87 8.53 11.68 8.81
N PHE A 88 8.26 10.41 9.11
CA PHE A 88 8.17 9.30 8.14
C PHE A 88 9.47 9.04 7.35
N ASP A 89 10.61 9.40 7.92
CA ASP A 89 11.94 9.03 7.41
C ASP A 89 12.29 7.62 7.92
N VAL A 90 12.11 6.64 7.05
CA VAL A 90 12.29 5.21 7.37
C VAL A 90 13.74 4.91 7.75
N ASP A 91 14.71 5.52 7.07
CA ASP A 91 16.13 5.25 7.34
C ASP A 91 16.56 5.83 8.69
N LYS A 92 16.03 7.00 9.08
CA LYS A 92 16.21 7.53 10.44
C LYS A 92 15.55 6.65 11.51
N PHE A 93 14.32 6.17 11.24
CA PHE A 93 13.67 5.25 12.16
C PHE A 93 14.50 3.97 12.35
N ILE A 94 14.97 3.35 11.27
CA ILE A 94 15.80 2.14 11.34
C ILE A 94 17.07 2.39 12.16
N LEU A 95 17.70 3.55 11.99
CA LEU A 95 18.93 3.90 12.70
C LEU A 95 18.67 4.25 14.17
N LEU A 96 17.75 5.15 14.45
CA LEU A 96 17.59 5.86 15.73
C LEU A 96 16.31 5.48 16.49
N GLY A 97 15.31 4.90 15.82
CA GLY A 97 14.02 4.58 16.40
C GLY A 97 14.12 3.51 17.49
N LYS A 98 13.16 3.53 18.39
CA LYS A 98 12.98 2.47 19.38
C LYS A 98 12.31 1.25 18.78
N LYS A 99 12.31 0.15 19.51
CA LYS A 99 11.58 -1.07 19.19
C LYS A 99 10.08 -0.85 19.32
N VAL A 100 9.29 -1.31 18.35
CA VAL A 100 7.86 -1.06 18.23
C VAL A 100 7.11 -2.28 17.68
N GLU A 101 5.81 -2.30 17.95
CA GLU A 101 4.89 -3.29 17.43
C GLU A 101 3.96 -2.71 16.37
N THR A 102 3.40 -3.59 15.55
CA THR A 102 2.35 -3.27 14.57
C THR A 102 1.42 -4.48 14.38
N ASP A 103 0.26 -4.27 13.75
CA ASP A 103 -0.54 -5.36 13.18
C ASP A 103 -0.47 -5.37 11.66
N CYS A 104 -1.13 -6.32 11.02
CA CYS A 104 -1.09 -6.47 9.56
C CYS A 104 -1.63 -5.24 8.82
N SER A 105 -2.70 -4.63 9.31
CA SER A 105 -3.34 -3.49 8.65
C SER A 105 -2.62 -2.17 8.92
N VAL A 106 -2.11 -1.96 10.13
CA VAL A 106 -1.32 -0.75 10.45
C VAL A 106 0.06 -0.80 9.82
N PHE A 107 0.66 -1.98 9.66
CA PHE A 107 1.91 -2.12 8.90
C PHE A 107 1.76 -1.54 7.50
N ILE A 108 0.70 -1.93 6.78
CA ILE A 108 0.39 -1.40 5.45
C ILE A 108 0.14 0.10 5.48
N TYR A 109 -0.70 0.55 6.42
CA TYR A 109 -1.03 1.96 6.58
C TYR A 109 0.22 2.80 6.87
N ALA A 110 1.08 2.36 7.76
CA ALA A 110 2.32 3.05 8.12
C ALA A 110 3.27 3.18 6.92
N CYS A 111 3.45 2.09 6.14
CA CYS A 111 4.23 2.12 4.90
C CYS A 111 3.65 3.11 3.88
N LEU A 112 2.33 3.14 3.69
CA LEU A 112 1.66 4.08 2.79
C LEU A 112 1.79 5.53 3.27
N CYS A 113 1.75 5.79 4.57
CA CYS A 113 1.94 7.13 5.13
C CYS A 113 3.33 7.72 4.87
N VAL A 114 4.34 6.89 4.63
CA VAL A 114 5.66 7.36 4.19
C VAL A 114 5.55 8.08 2.84
N LEU A 115 4.78 7.51 1.91
CA LEU A 115 4.64 7.96 0.52
C LEU A 115 3.49 8.92 0.27
N LEU A 116 2.41 8.81 1.03
CA LEU A 116 1.16 9.52 0.82
C LEU A 116 0.85 10.44 2.00
N PRO A 117 1.34 11.71 1.97
CA PRO A 117 1.13 12.65 3.07
C PRO A 117 -0.35 12.91 3.41
N ASN A 118 -1.26 12.76 2.43
CA ASN A 118 -2.70 12.91 2.63
C ASN A 118 -3.31 11.82 3.53
N LEU A 119 -2.64 10.69 3.74
CA LEU A 119 -3.06 9.67 4.72
C LEU A 119 -2.67 10.04 6.15
N ARG A 120 -1.65 10.86 6.34
CA ARG A 120 -1.10 11.21 7.67
C ARG A 120 -2.05 12.03 8.54
N SER A 121 -3.10 12.60 7.96
CA SER A 121 -4.14 13.36 8.67
C SER A 121 -5.17 12.46 9.34
N ASP A 122 -5.24 11.19 9.00
CA ASP A 122 -6.22 10.27 9.55
C ASP A 122 -5.83 9.88 10.99
N LYS A 123 -6.80 9.92 11.89
CA LYS A 123 -6.56 9.69 13.33
C LYS A 123 -6.24 8.24 13.64
N ASN A 124 -6.84 7.31 12.88
CA ASN A 124 -6.69 5.88 13.10
C ASN A 124 -6.42 5.16 11.77
N ALA A 125 -5.49 4.22 11.80
CA ALA A 125 -5.32 3.26 10.72
C ALA A 125 -6.58 2.38 10.58
N PRO A 126 -7.01 2.03 9.35
CA PRO A 126 -8.14 1.12 9.16
C PRO A 126 -7.84 -0.26 9.76
N THR A 127 -8.89 -0.96 10.19
CA THR A 127 -8.84 -2.40 10.41
C THR A 127 -9.00 -3.12 9.07
N THR A 128 -8.77 -4.43 9.03
CA THR A 128 -8.97 -5.20 7.79
C THR A 128 -10.42 -5.17 7.30
N ASP A 129 -11.41 -4.99 8.19
CA ASP A 129 -12.82 -4.81 7.83
C ASP A 129 -13.07 -3.47 7.13
N ASP A 130 -12.34 -2.44 7.53
CA ASP A 130 -12.54 -1.08 7.03
C ASP A 130 -11.75 -0.77 5.76
N MET A 131 -10.74 -1.59 5.43
CA MET A 131 -9.76 -1.29 4.37
C MET A 131 -10.40 -1.03 3.01
N GLU A 132 -11.45 -1.76 2.65
CA GLU A 132 -12.12 -1.57 1.35
C GLU A 132 -12.62 -0.13 1.20
N ASN A 133 -13.45 0.30 2.13
CA ASN A 133 -14.06 1.63 2.10
C ASN A 133 -13.01 2.73 2.32
N PHE A 134 -12.11 2.54 3.28
CA PHE A 134 -11.07 3.51 3.60
C PHE A 134 -10.19 3.81 2.38
N TYR A 135 -9.60 2.80 1.77
CA TYR A 135 -8.68 3.01 0.65
C TYR A 135 -9.38 3.38 -0.65
N LYS A 136 -10.60 2.88 -0.89
CA LYS A 136 -11.43 3.35 -2.01
C LYS A 136 -11.66 4.86 -1.96
N ASN A 137 -11.95 5.43 -0.79
CA ASN A 137 -12.10 6.86 -0.58
C ASN A 137 -10.77 7.64 -0.70
N LYS A 138 -9.63 6.95 -0.71
CA LYS A 138 -8.29 7.51 -0.93
C LYS A 138 -7.77 7.29 -2.36
N GLY A 139 -8.63 6.85 -3.28
CA GLY A 139 -8.30 6.70 -4.70
C GLY A 139 -7.72 5.34 -5.09
N PHE A 140 -7.80 4.34 -4.22
CA PHE A 140 -7.44 2.97 -4.59
C PHE A 140 -8.56 2.29 -5.36
N THR A 141 -8.21 1.47 -6.34
CA THR A 141 -9.14 0.60 -7.04
C THR A 141 -9.32 -0.71 -6.28
N VAL A 142 -10.58 -1.13 -6.08
CA VAL A 142 -10.93 -2.42 -5.47
C VAL A 142 -11.10 -3.48 -6.54
N LEU A 143 -10.41 -4.61 -6.41
CA LEU A 143 -10.32 -5.69 -7.40
C LEU A 143 -10.80 -6.99 -6.76
N LYS A 144 -11.96 -7.52 -7.20
CA LYS A 144 -12.63 -8.69 -6.57
C LYS A 144 -12.62 -9.96 -7.44
N SER A 145 -12.08 -9.93 -8.67
CA SER A 145 -12.10 -11.13 -9.52
C SER A 145 -11.11 -12.20 -9.02
N GLY A 146 -11.45 -13.48 -9.23
CA GLY A 146 -10.64 -14.62 -8.79
C GLY A 146 -9.19 -14.60 -9.27
N GLY A 147 -8.90 -13.94 -10.41
CA GLY A 147 -7.53 -13.78 -10.90
C GLY A 147 -6.64 -12.90 -10.00
N TYR A 148 -7.22 -11.97 -9.23
CA TYR A 148 -6.50 -11.22 -8.21
C TYR A 148 -6.38 -12.03 -6.91
N LEU A 149 -7.44 -12.75 -6.53
CA LEU A 149 -7.47 -13.51 -5.29
C LEU A 149 -6.52 -14.73 -5.30
N ASN A 150 -6.23 -15.28 -6.46
CA ASN A 150 -5.27 -16.39 -6.65
C ASN A 150 -3.86 -15.92 -7.06
N GLY A 151 -3.59 -14.63 -7.06
CA GLY A 151 -2.30 -14.04 -7.37
C GLY A 151 -1.97 -13.85 -8.85
N LYS A 152 -2.70 -14.50 -9.79
CA LYS A 152 -2.34 -14.51 -11.23
C LYS A 152 -2.39 -13.13 -11.91
N LYS A 153 -3.28 -12.24 -11.44
CA LYS A 153 -3.44 -10.88 -11.96
C LYS A 153 -2.89 -9.79 -11.04
N ASN A 154 -2.33 -10.17 -9.89
CA ASN A 154 -1.70 -9.20 -9.00
C ASN A 154 -0.39 -8.70 -9.59
N ILE A 155 -0.13 -7.45 -9.33
CA ILE A 155 1.12 -6.78 -9.64
C ILE A 155 1.79 -6.29 -8.35
N THR A 156 3.08 -6.03 -8.41
CA THR A 156 3.86 -5.46 -7.30
C THR A 156 3.17 -4.22 -6.73
N GLY A 157 3.01 -4.17 -5.40
CA GLY A 157 2.35 -3.11 -4.68
C GLY A 157 0.84 -3.25 -4.51
N ASN A 158 0.20 -4.29 -5.10
CA ASN A 158 -1.18 -4.60 -4.72
C ASN A 158 -1.24 -5.02 -3.25
N ILE A 159 -2.29 -4.59 -2.56
CA ILE A 159 -2.60 -5.03 -1.20
C ILE A 159 -3.71 -6.07 -1.30
N ILE A 160 -3.49 -7.28 -0.82
CA ILE A 160 -4.50 -8.32 -0.76
C ILE A 160 -5.09 -8.38 0.64
N VAL A 161 -6.40 -8.53 0.74
CA VAL A 161 -7.14 -8.42 2.00
C VAL A 161 -8.11 -9.57 2.16
N ARG A 162 -8.10 -10.17 3.35
CA ARG A 162 -9.15 -10.97 3.93
C ARG A 162 -9.77 -10.17 5.06
N ALA A 163 -10.97 -9.64 4.82
CA ALA A 163 -11.66 -8.75 5.76
C ALA A 163 -11.85 -9.43 7.12
N GLY A 164 -11.67 -8.69 8.19
CA GLY A 164 -11.74 -9.20 9.57
C GLY A 164 -10.59 -10.13 9.98
N HIS A 165 -9.63 -10.43 9.09
CA HIS A 165 -8.62 -11.44 9.38
C HIS A 165 -7.18 -10.99 9.07
N HIS A 166 -6.86 -10.71 7.81
CA HIS A 166 -5.45 -10.49 7.43
C HIS A 166 -5.30 -9.65 6.18
N THR A 167 -4.14 -9.04 6.04
CA THR A 167 -3.75 -8.30 4.83
C THR A 167 -2.25 -8.42 4.57
N ALA A 168 -1.88 -8.34 3.30
CA ALA A 168 -0.49 -8.41 2.86
C ALA A 168 -0.24 -7.59 1.60
N ILE A 169 1.01 -7.22 1.36
CA ILE A 169 1.47 -6.53 0.16
C ILE A 169 1.98 -7.59 -0.81
N PHE A 170 1.48 -7.59 -2.03
CA PHE A 170 1.92 -8.49 -3.07
C PHE A 170 3.17 -7.94 -3.78
N GLN A 171 4.17 -8.79 -3.93
CA GLN A 171 5.34 -8.55 -4.76
C GLN A 171 5.40 -9.61 -5.86
N SER A 172 5.39 -9.19 -7.12
CA SER A 172 5.61 -10.07 -8.26
C SER A 172 7.10 -10.47 -8.36
N ASP A 173 7.37 -11.68 -8.78
CA ASP A 173 8.72 -12.17 -9.11
C ASP A 173 9.17 -11.70 -10.50
N VAL A 174 8.23 -11.38 -11.33
CA VAL A 174 8.50 -10.69 -12.57
C VAL A 174 8.33 -9.21 -12.28
N ASP A 175 9.38 -8.40 -12.48
CA ASP A 175 9.22 -7.00 -12.81
C ASP A 175 8.52 -6.90 -14.18
N SER A 176 7.46 -7.69 -14.35
CA SER A 176 6.49 -7.42 -15.36
C SER A 176 6.01 -6.03 -15.01
N VAL A 177 6.59 -5.05 -15.66
CA VAL A 177 5.87 -3.88 -16.06
C VAL A 177 4.54 -4.45 -16.55
N ALA A 178 3.61 -4.68 -15.63
CA ALA A 178 2.23 -4.73 -16.01
C ALA A 178 2.14 -3.45 -16.80
N LYS A 179 2.05 -3.58 -18.12
CA LYS A 179 1.84 -2.44 -18.97
C LYS A 179 0.61 -1.74 -18.40
N TYR A 180 0.83 -0.84 -17.44
CA TYR A 180 -0.01 0.32 -17.40
C TYR A 180 0.02 0.72 -18.86
N PRO A 181 -1.15 0.83 -19.51
CA PRO A 181 -1.12 1.17 -20.90
C PRO A 181 -0.20 2.38 -21.00
N THR A 182 0.97 2.19 -21.61
CA THR A 182 1.95 3.26 -21.86
C THR A 182 1.24 4.46 -22.51
N GLU A 183 0.11 4.17 -23.14
CA GLU A 183 -0.83 5.12 -23.70
C GLU A 183 -1.57 5.98 -22.66
N VAL A 184 -1.99 5.40 -21.50
CA VAL A 184 -2.65 6.19 -20.43
C VAL A 184 -1.64 7.07 -19.71
N ASP A 185 -0.44 6.56 -19.46
CA ASP A 185 0.63 7.33 -18.80
C ASP A 185 1.14 8.43 -19.73
N SER A 186 1.28 8.15 -21.01
CA SER A 186 1.61 9.17 -22.03
C SER A 186 0.52 10.23 -22.14
N ALA A 187 -0.76 9.83 -22.14
CA ALA A 187 -1.88 10.78 -22.20
C ALA A 187 -1.97 11.64 -20.93
N LEU A 188 -1.79 11.06 -19.75
CA LEU A 188 -1.76 11.80 -18.48
C LEU A 188 -0.57 12.76 -18.42
N THR A 189 0.60 12.36 -18.91
CA THR A 189 1.79 13.20 -19.00
C THR A 189 1.56 14.38 -19.94
N ILE A 190 0.97 14.14 -21.11
CA ILE A 190 0.61 15.19 -22.08
C ILE A 190 -0.39 16.18 -21.46
N ILE A 191 -1.43 15.68 -20.78
CA ILE A 191 -2.42 16.52 -20.10
C ILE A 191 -1.76 17.34 -19.00
N ALA A 192 -0.93 16.72 -18.16
CA ALA A 192 -0.21 17.41 -17.09
C ALA A 192 0.71 18.51 -17.64
N GLN A 193 1.45 18.25 -18.69
CA GLN A 193 2.29 19.26 -19.36
C GLN A 193 1.47 20.39 -19.97
N ALA A 194 0.32 20.08 -20.59
CA ALA A 194 -0.59 21.08 -21.13
C ALA A 194 -1.20 21.95 -20.04
N VAL A 195 -1.53 21.38 -18.87
CA VAL A 195 -1.96 22.14 -17.67
C VAL A 195 -0.86 23.10 -17.20
N LEU A 196 0.38 22.61 -17.08
CA LEU A 196 1.53 23.41 -16.67
C LEU A 196 1.83 24.55 -17.64
N LYS A 197 1.65 24.33 -18.95
CA LYS A 197 1.80 25.34 -20.00
C LYS A 197 0.62 26.31 -20.09
N GLY A 198 -0.42 26.16 -19.26
CA GLY A 198 -1.62 27.02 -19.28
C GLY A 198 -2.56 26.79 -20.45
N THR A 199 -2.40 25.70 -21.23
CA THR A 199 -3.20 25.40 -22.44
C THR A 199 -4.71 25.33 -22.15
N PHE A 200 -5.08 24.90 -20.95
CA PHE A 200 -6.48 24.76 -20.53
C PHE A 200 -7.04 26.00 -19.79
N GLY A 201 -6.27 27.09 -19.66
CA GLY A 201 -6.72 28.29 -18.98
C GLY A 201 -6.78 28.16 -17.45
N ASN A 202 -7.54 29.05 -16.80
CA ASN A 202 -7.72 29.09 -15.35
C ASN A 202 -8.98 28.36 -14.90
N MET A 203 -9.06 28.03 -13.59
CA MET A 203 -10.29 27.49 -12.99
C MET A 203 -11.42 28.54 -13.06
N PRO A 204 -12.71 28.18 -13.29
CA PRO A 204 -13.23 26.80 -13.40
C PRO A 204 -13.12 26.15 -14.81
N GLU A 205 -12.89 26.92 -15.86
CA GLU A 205 -12.88 26.45 -17.26
C GLU A 205 -11.88 25.29 -17.50
N ARG A 206 -10.77 25.29 -16.77
CA ARG A 206 -9.74 24.25 -16.84
C ARG A 206 -10.30 22.85 -16.61
N LYS A 207 -11.20 22.69 -15.63
CA LYS A 207 -11.81 21.41 -15.27
C LYS A 207 -12.58 20.81 -16.45
N ASP A 208 -13.40 21.64 -17.10
CA ASP A 208 -14.25 21.18 -18.22
C ASP A 208 -13.44 20.87 -19.48
N LYS A 209 -12.40 21.66 -19.75
CA LYS A 209 -11.51 21.43 -20.90
C LYS A 209 -10.68 20.14 -20.72
N ILE A 210 -10.17 19.88 -19.51
CA ILE A 210 -9.47 18.63 -19.21
C ILE A 210 -10.43 17.44 -19.32
N TYR A 211 -11.63 17.53 -18.76
CA TYR A 211 -12.64 16.49 -18.82
C TYR A 211 -12.97 16.12 -20.28
N ARG A 212 -13.21 17.12 -21.15
CA ARG A 212 -13.47 16.90 -22.57
C ARG A 212 -12.29 16.23 -23.28
N ALA A 213 -11.07 16.72 -23.06
CA ALA A 213 -9.88 16.13 -23.68
C ALA A 213 -9.65 14.66 -23.29
N VAL A 214 -9.92 14.32 -22.02
CA VAL A 214 -9.86 12.93 -21.55
C VAL A 214 -10.98 12.10 -22.19
N GLN A 215 -12.21 12.61 -22.22
CA GLN A 215 -13.36 11.89 -22.80
C GLN A 215 -13.19 11.65 -24.29
N ASP A 216 -12.69 12.64 -25.03
CA ASP A 216 -12.42 12.52 -26.48
C ASP A 216 -11.36 11.43 -26.73
N LYS A 217 -10.31 11.37 -25.88
CA LYS A 217 -9.29 10.33 -25.97
C LYS A 217 -9.86 8.95 -25.64
N VAL A 218 -10.67 8.83 -24.60
CA VAL A 218 -11.34 7.57 -24.24
C VAL A 218 -12.22 7.09 -25.41
N ASN A 219 -13.03 7.99 -25.98
CA ASN A 219 -13.89 7.65 -27.13
C ASN A 219 -13.09 7.18 -28.36
N SER A 220 -11.89 7.76 -28.58
CA SER A 220 -11.00 7.37 -29.68
C SER A 220 -10.32 6.01 -29.49
N LEU A 221 -10.32 5.47 -28.26
CA LEU A 221 -9.74 4.16 -27.94
C LEU A 221 -10.78 3.03 -27.94
N VAL A 222 -12.06 3.36 -27.99
CA VAL A 222 -13.20 2.40 -27.94
C VAL A 222 -13.81 2.17 -29.32
N MET A 223 -13.47 3.00 -30.29
CA MET A 223 -13.82 2.82 -31.70
C MET A 223 -12.72 2.04 -32.44
#